data_81e187fdb38545f9c4789772bf7a3903
#
_entry.id   81e187fdb38545f9c4789772bf7a3903
#
_cell.length_a   1.000
_cell.length_b   1.000
_cell.length_c   1.000
_cell.angle_alpha   90.00
_cell.angle_beta   90.00
_cell.angle_gamma   90.00
#
_symmetry.space_group_name_H-M   'P 1'
#
loop_
_entity.id
_entity.type
_entity.pdbx_description
1 polymer ?
#
loop_
_entity_poly.entity_id
_entity_poly.type
_entity_poly.pdbx_seq_one_letter_code
_entity_poly.pdbx_strand_id
1 'polypeptide(L)'
;MKRISLDENADESKTKPEGLQRAQEKKQPTFYFGYGSNLWKEQMSLRCHDSIYLGVGRLPGYRWMINNRGYANVVSTSKPGAEVYGLIYSLTRDDERDLDRNEGVPFAYTKELLSVDFWPSKSGTPLDVMEDYEKREMLVYIDRKRTEDDRPREEYIHRMNMGIRDGVLVGIPRDYVDRQLRPFIPVKGRKEVEEFARQQALRFEDET
;
A
#
# COMPACT_ATOMS: atom_id res chain seq x y z
N MET A 1 -50.10 18.02 -73.14
CA MET A 1 -48.72 18.13 -72.62
C MET A 1 -48.77 17.85 -71.17
N LYS A 2 -48.38 16.67 -70.72
CA LYS A 2 -48.41 16.25 -69.29
C LYS A 2 -47.04 16.26 -68.75
N ARG A 3 -46.87 16.95 -67.64
CA ARG A 3 -45.67 16.88 -66.78
C ARG A 3 -45.76 15.60 -65.93
N ILE A 4 -44.71 14.86 -65.88
CA ILE A 4 -44.52 13.75 -64.95
C ILE A 4 -43.47 14.19 -63.97
N SER A 5 -43.85 14.29 -62.69
CA SER A 5 -42.96 14.46 -61.55
C SER A 5 -42.59 13.09 -60.99
N LEU A 6 -41.33 12.83 -60.83
CA LEU A 6 -40.82 11.67 -60.08
C LEU A 6 -40.26 12.18 -58.77
N ASP A 7 -40.94 11.79 -57.69
CA ASP A 7 -40.45 11.89 -56.35
C ASP A 7 -39.59 10.61 -56.07
N GLU A 8 -38.34 10.78 -55.74
CA GLU A 8 -37.53 9.75 -55.12
C GLU A 8 -36.94 10.31 -53.82
N ASN A 9 -37.65 10.06 -52.73
CA ASN A 9 -37.10 10.11 -51.40
C ASN A 9 -36.50 8.73 -51.04
N ALA A 10 -35.19 8.67 -51.04
CA ALA A 10 -34.46 7.53 -50.42
C ALA A 10 -33.89 8.05 -49.11
N ASP A 11 -34.55 7.68 -48.02
CA ASP A 11 -34.09 7.83 -46.65
C ASP A 11 -33.01 6.77 -46.37
N GLU A 12 -31.74 7.17 -46.47
CA GLU A 12 -30.60 6.41 -45.95
C GLU A 12 -30.30 6.80 -44.52
N SER A 13 -31.05 6.27 -43.56
CA SER A 13 -30.68 6.32 -42.14
C SER A 13 -29.48 5.38 -41.90
N LYS A 14 -28.27 5.90 -42.05
CA LYS A 14 -27.04 5.24 -41.61
C LYS A 14 -27.01 5.22 -40.10
N THR A 15 -27.50 4.14 -39.49
CA THR A 15 -27.22 3.75 -38.11
C THR A 15 -25.74 3.54 -37.96
N LYS A 16 -25.08 4.46 -37.25
CA LYS A 16 -23.73 4.27 -36.76
C LYS A 16 -23.72 3.15 -35.73
N PRO A 17 -22.75 2.24 -35.78
CA PRO A 17 -22.67 1.17 -34.80
C PRO A 17 -22.31 1.77 -33.41
N GLU A 18 -23.20 1.59 -32.45
CA GLU A 18 -23.02 1.92 -31.01
C GLU A 18 -21.98 1.04 -30.31
N GLY A 19 -20.95 0.61 -31.00
CA GLY A 19 -20.01 -0.42 -30.55
C GLY A 19 -18.65 0.06 -30.04
N LEU A 20 -18.34 1.37 -29.96
CA LEU A 20 -16.95 1.81 -29.67
C LEU A 20 -16.83 3.00 -28.72
N GLN A 21 -17.60 3.03 -27.64
CA GLN A 21 -17.39 3.99 -26.54
C GLN A 21 -17.45 3.34 -25.17
N ARG A 22 -16.81 2.18 -24.99
CA ARG A 22 -16.20 1.87 -23.69
C ARG A 22 -14.77 2.35 -23.73
N ALA A 23 -14.59 3.67 -23.80
CA ALA A 23 -13.35 4.28 -23.38
C ALA A 23 -13.12 3.81 -21.94
N GLN A 24 -12.05 3.03 -21.73
CA GLN A 24 -11.56 2.64 -20.44
C GLN A 24 -11.39 3.93 -19.63
N GLU A 25 -12.31 4.21 -18.72
CA GLU A 25 -12.05 5.14 -17.63
C GLU A 25 -10.81 4.57 -16.93
N LYS A 26 -9.66 5.16 -17.18
CA LYS A 26 -8.46 4.94 -16.39
C LYS A 26 -8.81 5.43 -14.99
N LYS A 27 -9.44 4.56 -14.18
CA LYS A 27 -9.63 4.87 -12.76
C LYS A 27 -8.27 5.23 -12.20
N GLN A 28 -8.25 6.32 -11.43
CA GLN A 28 -7.03 6.78 -10.78
C GLN A 28 -6.46 5.65 -9.91
N PRO A 29 -5.14 5.50 -9.87
CA PRO A 29 -4.48 4.49 -9.05
C PRO A 29 -4.81 4.72 -7.58
N THR A 30 -4.88 3.65 -6.80
CA THR A 30 -5.03 3.71 -5.35
C THR A 30 -3.69 4.03 -4.71
N PHE A 31 -3.65 5.06 -3.86
CA PHE A 31 -2.47 5.32 -3.02
C PHE A 31 -2.55 4.48 -1.76
N TYR A 32 -1.52 3.70 -1.51
CA TYR A 32 -1.41 2.75 -0.40
C TYR A 32 -0.28 3.15 0.54
N PHE A 33 -0.56 3.12 1.84
CA PHE A 33 0.40 3.35 2.92
C PHE A 33 0.81 2.02 3.57
N GLY A 34 2.04 1.58 3.28
CA GLY A 34 2.64 0.36 3.81
C GLY A 34 3.52 0.66 5.03
N TYR A 35 3.11 0.19 6.21
CA TYR A 35 3.80 0.44 7.49
C TYR A 35 4.38 -0.82 8.14
N GLY A 36 4.07 -2.00 7.61
CA GLY A 36 4.55 -3.31 8.06
C GLY A 36 5.64 -3.87 7.16
N SER A 37 5.60 -5.18 6.88
CA SER A 37 6.60 -5.82 6.01
C SER A 37 6.62 -5.28 4.59
N ASN A 38 5.57 -4.60 4.15
CA ASN A 38 5.53 -3.88 2.87
C ASN A 38 6.42 -2.61 2.82
N LEU A 39 7.12 -2.29 3.91
CA LEU A 39 8.32 -1.44 3.89
C LEU A 39 9.45 -2.05 3.06
N TRP A 40 9.50 -3.39 2.94
CA TRP A 40 10.48 -4.08 2.11
C TRP A 40 10.07 -3.99 0.64
N LYS A 41 10.83 -3.20 -0.13
CA LYS A 41 10.49 -2.87 -1.52
C LYS A 41 10.52 -4.08 -2.44
N GLU A 42 11.43 -5.04 -2.20
CA GLU A 42 11.45 -6.29 -2.96
C GLU A 42 10.17 -7.11 -2.71
N GLN A 43 9.73 -7.24 -1.45
CA GLN A 43 8.46 -7.91 -1.14
C GLN A 43 7.29 -7.22 -1.85
N MET A 44 7.25 -5.88 -1.84
CA MET A 44 6.19 -5.14 -2.54
C MET A 44 6.18 -5.39 -4.04
N SER A 45 7.35 -5.39 -4.70
CA SER A 45 7.44 -5.66 -6.13
C SER A 45 7.01 -7.08 -6.51
N LEU A 46 7.15 -8.04 -5.59
CA LEU A 46 6.71 -9.42 -5.79
C LEU A 46 5.20 -9.60 -5.54
N ARG A 47 4.64 -8.85 -4.59
CA ARG A 47 3.21 -8.88 -4.25
C ARG A 47 2.35 -8.09 -5.24
N CYS A 48 2.88 -6.98 -5.73
CA CYS A 48 2.19 -6.00 -6.56
C CYS A 48 3.11 -5.59 -7.69
N HIS A 49 3.06 -6.31 -8.82
CA HIS A 49 4.03 -6.21 -9.91
C HIS A 49 4.03 -4.84 -10.61
N ASP A 50 2.85 -4.20 -10.67
CA ASP A 50 2.67 -2.91 -11.33
C ASP A 50 2.70 -1.74 -10.34
N SER A 51 2.96 -2.02 -9.04
CA SER A 51 3.02 -0.97 -8.03
C SER A 51 4.24 -0.07 -8.22
N ILE A 52 4.04 1.22 -7.98
CA ILE A 52 5.09 2.23 -8.11
C ILE A 52 5.35 2.84 -6.73
N TYR A 53 6.60 2.79 -6.26
CA TYR A 53 7.00 3.54 -5.06
C TYR A 53 6.92 5.04 -5.32
N LEU A 54 6.23 5.77 -4.44
CA LEU A 54 6.00 7.20 -4.58
C LEU A 54 6.73 8.06 -3.55
N GLY A 55 7.06 7.53 -2.38
CA GLY A 55 7.72 8.31 -1.33
C GLY A 55 7.46 7.80 0.08
N VAL A 56 7.72 8.65 1.07
CA VAL A 56 7.51 8.37 2.48
C VAL A 56 6.20 9.00 2.95
N GLY A 57 5.49 8.31 3.83
CA GLY A 57 4.29 8.82 4.49
C GLY A 57 4.41 8.79 6.01
N ARG A 58 3.64 9.66 6.67
CA ARG A 58 3.44 9.69 8.11
C ARG A 58 1.95 9.68 8.43
N LEU A 59 1.52 8.73 9.22
CA LEU A 59 0.15 8.62 9.73
C LEU A 59 0.11 9.18 11.16
N PRO A 60 -0.37 10.42 11.36
CA PRO A 60 -0.44 11.03 12.68
C PRO A 60 -1.60 10.46 13.51
N GLY A 61 -1.45 10.47 14.84
CA GLY A 61 -2.48 10.01 15.77
C GLY A 61 -2.61 8.50 15.88
N TYR A 62 -1.62 7.76 15.37
CA TYR A 62 -1.55 6.29 15.46
C TYR A 62 -0.25 5.86 16.13
N ARG A 63 -0.30 4.69 16.81
CA ARG A 63 0.89 3.97 17.27
C ARG A 63 1.06 2.69 16.48
N TRP A 64 2.31 2.33 16.22
CA TRP A 64 2.69 1.05 15.63
C TRP A 64 2.77 -0.04 16.70
N MET A 65 2.40 -1.28 16.33
CA MET A 65 2.44 -2.42 17.23
C MET A 65 2.56 -3.75 16.46
N ILE A 66 2.83 -4.83 17.18
CA ILE A 66 2.63 -6.20 16.71
C ILE A 66 1.36 -6.75 17.38
N ASN A 67 0.42 -7.24 16.60
CA ASN A 67 -0.81 -7.85 17.11
C ASN A 67 -0.60 -9.32 17.51
N ASN A 68 -1.60 -9.97 18.10
CA ASN A 68 -1.49 -11.37 18.57
C ASN A 68 -1.40 -12.42 17.46
N ARG A 69 -1.48 -12.04 16.19
CA ARG A 69 -1.11 -12.90 15.05
C ARG A 69 0.40 -12.87 14.78
N GLY A 70 1.15 -11.93 15.39
CA GLY A 70 2.57 -11.72 15.20
C GLY A 70 2.92 -10.81 14.02
N TYR A 71 1.98 -10.00 13.53
CA TYR A 71 2.16 -9.07 12.42
C TYR A 71 1.93 -7.62 12.83
N ALA A 72 2.47 -6.69 12.04
CA ALA A 72 2.32 -5.27 12.28
C ALA A 72 0.87 -4.82 12.18
N ASN A 73 0.51 -3.91 13.08
CA ASN A 73 -0.77 -3.21 13.08
C ASN A 73 -0.57 -1.76 13.52
N VAL A 74 -1.55 -0.91 13.24
CA VAL A 74 -1.61 0.46 13.74
C VAL A 74 -2.90 0.69 14.52
N VAL A 75 -2.80 1.39 15.64
CA VAL A 75 -3.92 1.66 16.54
C VAL A 75 -3.98 3.16 16.81
N SER A 76 -5.17 3.74 16.64
CA SER A 76 -5.39 5.15 16.96
C SER A 76 -5.13 5.43 18.44
N THR A 77 -4.55 6.58 18.75
CA THR A 77 -4.22 7.00 20.10
C THR A 77 -4.30 8.50 20.25
N SER A 78 -4.71 8.95 21.44
CA SER A 78 -4.70 10.37 21.82
C SER A 78 -3.34 10.84 22.38
N LYS A 79 -2.31 9.98 22.40
CA LYS A 79 -0.98 10.35 22.90
C LYS A 79 -0.40 11.44 21.99
N PRO A 80 -0.05 12.61 22.53
CA PRO A 80 0.56 13.68 21.74
C PRO A 80 1.84 13.23 21.03
N GLY A 81 1.99 13.59 19.75
CA GLY A 81 3.15 13.23 18.95
C GLY A 81 3.19 11.77 18.50
N ALA A 82 2.10 11.01 18.69
CA ALA A 82 2.01 9.66 18.14
C ALA A 82 1.93 9.70 16.63
N GLU A 83 2.79 8.94 15.98
CA GLU A 83 2.90 8.89 14.51
C GLU A 83 3.47 7.55 14.06
N VAL A 84 3.10 7.14 12.85
CA VAL A 84 3.63 5.94 12.20
C VAL A 84 4.18 6.34 10.84
N TYR A 85 5.43 6.00 10.55
CA TYR A 85 6.03 6.17 9.23
C TYR A 85 5.85 4.92 8.38
N GLY A 86 5.71 5.13 7.08
CA GLY A 86 5.55 4.08 6.10
C GLY A 86 6.01 4.50 4.70
N LEU A 87 5.93 3.57 3.75
CA LEU A 87 6.18 3.84 2.34
C LEU A 87 4.87 3.95 1.57
N ILE A 88 4.86 4.86 0.61
CA ILE A 88 3.69 5.11 -0.24
C ILE A 88 3.90 4.46 -1.59
N TYR A 89 2.87 3.75 -2.04
CA TYR A 89 2.82 3.11 -3.34
C TYR A 89 1.57 3.52 -4.11
N SER A 90 1.69 3.59 -5.42
CA SER A 90 0.56 3.63 -6.34
C SER A 90 0.24 2.20 -6.73
N LEU A 91 -1.01 1.78 -6.56
CA LEU A 91 -1.50 0.45 -6.91
C LEU A 91 -2.42 0.50 -8.10
N THR A 92 -2.28 -0.44 -9.02
CA THR A 92 -3.33 -0.77 -9.98
C THR A 92 -4.48 -1.49 -9.27
N ARG A 93 -5.59 -1.73 -9.95
CA ARG A 93 -6.69 -2.54 -9.40
C ARG A 93 -6.30 -3.99 -9.14
N ASP A 94 -5.43 -4.52 -9.98
CA ASP A 94 -4.97 -5.89 -9.87
C ASP A 94 -4.02 -6.02 -8.69
N ASP A 95 -3.09 -5.07 -8.51
CA ASP A 95 -2.24 -4.99 -7.32
C ASP A 95 -3.06 -4.87 -6.03
N GLU A 96 -4.08 -4.01 -6.01
CA GLU A 96 -4.94 -3.82 -4.82
C GLU A 96 -5.69 -5.12 -4.48
N ARG A 97 -6.20 -5.84 -5.49
CA ARG A 97 -6.89 -7.12 -5.28
C ARG A 97 -5.94 -8.21 -4.78
N ASP A 98 -4.71 -8.23 -5.28
CA ASP A 98 -3.68 -9.17 -4.82
C ASP A 98 -3.27 -8.84 -3.38
N LEU A 99 -3.13 -7.55 -3.06
CA LEU A 99 -2.85 -7.09 -1.71
C LEU A 99 -4.00 -7.41 -0.74
N ASP A 100 -5.26 -7.24 -1.15
CA ASP A 100 -6.44 -7.63 -0.37
C ASP A 100 -6.39 -9.11 0.05
N ARG A 101 -5.95 -9.99 -0.85
CA ARG A 101 -5.78 -11.42 -0.54
C ARG A 101 -4.64 -11.64 0.46
N ASN A 102 -3.51 -10.99 0.25
CA ASN A 102 -2.34 -11.10 1.13
C ASN A 102 -2.62 -10.58 2.55
N GLU A 103 -3.43 -9.52 2.67
CA GLU A 103 -3.82 -8.94 3.96
C GLU A 103 -5.02 -9.65 4.59
N GLY A 104 -5.58 -10.67 3.91
CA GLY A 104 -6.72 -11.46 4.41
C GLY A 104 -7.99 -10.64 4.63
N VAL A 105 -8.27 -9.68 3.73
CA VAL A 105 -9.46 -8.84 3.79
C VAL A 105 -10.71 -9.69 3.51
N PRO A 106 -11.81 -9.50 4.25
CA PRO A 106 -12.05 -8.53 5.34
C PRO A 106 -11.81 -9.11 6.74
N PHE A 107 -11.26 -10.31 6.87
CA PHE A 107 -11.25 -11.06 8.13
C PHE A 107 -10.06 -10.69 9.04
N ALA A 108 -8.88 -10.57 8.46
CA ALA A 108 -7.64 -10.25 9.17
C ALA A 108 -7.45 -8.74 9.29
N TYR A 109 -7.52 -8.03 8.17
CA TYR A 109 -7.46 -6.57 8.11
C TYR A 109 -8.70 -6.00 7.43
N THR A 110 -9.01 -4.74 7.75
CA THR A 110 -10.00 -3.91 7.06
C THR A 110 -9.29 -2.84 6.25
N LYS A 111 -9.91 -2.41 5.17
CA LYS A 111 -9.44 -1.29 4.32
C LYS A 111 -10.02 0.01 4.83
N GLU A 112 -9.16 0.99 5.06
CA GLU A 112 -9.57 2.31 5.49
C GLU A 112 -8.86 3.38 4.66
N LEU A 113 -9.54 4.49 4.42
CA LEU A 113 -8.95 5.68 3.83
C LEU A 113 -8.63 6.65 4.96
N LEU A 114 -7.35 6.95 5.13
CA LEU A 114 -6.88 7.82 6.19
C LEU A 114 -6.03 8.95 5.61
N SER A 115 -6.08 10.11 6.28
CA SER A 115 -5.25 11.25 5.93
C SER A 115 -3.81 11.02 6.36
N VAL A 116 -2.89 10.98 5.40
CA VAL A 116 -1.46 10.73 5.55
C VAL A 116 -0.69 11.96 5.10
N ASP A 117 0.28 12.39 5.90
CA ASP A 117 1.27 13.38 5.50
C ASP A 117 2.26 12.69 4.56
N PHE A 118 2.47 13.25 3.38
CA PHE A 118 3.19 12.59 2.28
C PHE A 118 4.33 13.46 1.74
N TRP A 119 5.51 12.87 1.67
CA TRP A 119 6.70 13.42 1.02
C TRP A 119 6.96 12.65 -0.28
N PRO A 120 6.73 13.26 -1.46
CA PRO A 120 7.01 12.63 -2.74
C PRO A 120 8.51 12.33 -2.92
N SER A 121 8.82 11.16 -3.46
CA SER A 121 10.20 10.76 -3.75
C SER A 121 10.81 11.68 -4.80
N LYS A 122 11.99 12.23 -4.50
CA LYS A 122 12.83 12.96 -5.43
C LYS A 122 13.95 12.03 -5.91
N SER A 123 14.26 12.06 -7.20
CA SER A 123 15.29 11.19 -7.77
C SER A 123 16.66 11.39 -7.08
N GLY A 124 17.22 10.29 -6.57
CA GLY A 124 18.62 10.21 -6.15
C GLY A 124 18.97 10.67 -4.73
N THR A 125 17.99 11.16 -3.93
CA THR A 125 18.26 11.58 -2.54
C THR A 125 17.26 10.97 -1.56
N PRO A 126 17.69 10.59 -0.34
CA PRO A 126 16.76 10.29 0.74
C PRO A 126 15.90 11.52 1.04
N LEU A 127 14.63 11.28 1.38
CA LEU A 127 13.72 12.36 1.73
C LEU A 127 14.06 12.94 3.10
N ASP A 128 13.94 14.24 3.23
CA ASP A 128 13.95 14.93 4.53
C ASP A 128 12.51 15.16 4.97
N VAL A 129 12.07 14.42 5.98
CA VAL A 129 10.72 14.55 6.56
C VAL A 129 10.53 15.82 7.37
N MET A 130 11.53 16.67 7.47
CA MET A 130 11.43 18.05 8.02
C MET A 130 11.02 19.07 6.95
N GLU A 131 11.08 18.70 5.65
CA GLU A 131 10.55 19.53 4.56
C GLU A 131 9.01 19.55 4.56
N ASP A 132 8.44 20.41 3.72
CA ASP A 132 7.00 20.51 3.52
C ASP A 132 6.42 19.20 2.95
N TYR A 133 5.22 18.86 3.39
CA TYR A 133 4.51 17.66 2.99
C TYR A 133 3.13 17.98 2.41
N GLU A 134 2.59 17.04 1.66
CA GLU A 134 1.20 17.08 1.18
C GLU A 134 0.33 16.20 2.10
N LYS A 135 -0.93 16.58 2.31
CA LYS A 135 -1.92 15.68 2.94
C LYS A 135 -2.72 14.97 1.86
N ARG A 136 -2.80 13.64 1.98
CA ARG A 136 -3.59 12.82 1.04
C ARG A 136 -4.31 11.69 1.76
N GLU A 137 -5.53 11.41 1.29
CA GLU A 137 -6.26 10.20 1.67
C GLU A 137 -5.60 8.99 1.02
N MET A 138 -5.21 8.01 1.83
CA MET A 138 -4.53 6.80 1.38
C MET A 138 -5.17 5.54 1.97
N LEU A 139 -5.13 4.47 1.21
CA LEU A 139 -5.52 3.15 1.66
C LEU A 139 -4.57 2.66 2.75
N VAL A 140 -5.13 2.26 3.89
CA VAL A 140 -4.41 1.66 5.02
C VAL A 140 -5.13 0.38 5.42
N TYR A 141 -4.40 -0.72 5.57
CA TYR A 141 -4.93 -1.97 6.12
C TYR A 141 -4.78 -1.95 7.64
N ILE A 142 -5.87 -2.16 8.38
CA ILE A 142 -5.89 -2.09 9.85
C ILE A 142 -6.62 -3.30 10.42
N ASP A 143 -6.01 -3.95 11.40
CA ASP A 143 -6.69 -4.96 12.22
C ASP A 143 -7.38 -4.27 13.42
N ARG A 144 -8.69 -4.07 13.30
CA ARG A 144 -9.49 -3.41 14.35
C ARG A 144 -9.84 -4.34 15.52
N LYS A 145 -9.61 -5.63 15.37
CA LYS A 145 -9.97 -6.64 16.38
C LYS A 145 -8.84 -6.92 17.36
N ARG A 146 -7.59 -6.84 16.90
CA ARG A 146 -6.39 -7.25 17.63
C ARG A 146 -5.51 -6.03 17.91
N THR A 147 -5.81 -5.34 19.00
CA THR A 147 -5.23 -4.03 19.35
C THR A 147 -4.29 -4.09 20.53
N GLU A 148 -4.00 -5.30 21.05
CA GLU A 148 -3.06 -5.53 22.14
C GLU A 148 -1.69 -5.92 21.60
N ASP A 149 -0.63 -5.45 22.28
CA ASP A 149 0.75 -5.72 21.89
C ASP A 149 1.12 -7.19 22.13
N ASP A 150 1.83 -7.79 21.17
CA ASP A 150 2.34 -9.14 21.24
C ASP A 150 3.73 -9.25 20.59
N ARG A 151 4.23 -10.47 20.44
CA ARG A 151 5.54 -10.76 19.85
C ARG A 151 5.42 -11.00 18.35
N PRO A 152 6.40 -10.56 17.56
CA PRO A 152 6.44 -10.87 16.13
C PRO A 152 6.73 -12.36 15.91
N ARG A 153 6.23 -12.90 14.81
CA ARG A 153 6.67 -14.19 14.31
C ARG A 153 8.14 -14.14 13.91
N GLU A 154 8.86 -15.22 14.09
CA GLU A 154 10.31 -15.30 13.79
C GLU A 154 10.61 -14.90 12.32
N GLU A 155 9.82 -15.41 11.38
CA GLU A 155 9.95 -15.11 9.95
C GLU A 155 9.61 -13.63 9.64
N TYR A 156 8.67 -13.04 10.37
CA TYR A 156 8.28 -11.66 10.20
C TYR A 156 9.37 -10.67 10.63
N ILE A 157 10.19 -11.05 11.62
CA ILE A 157 11.35 -10.27 12.05
C ILE A 157 12.31 -10.02 10.88
N HIS A 158 12.57 -11.05 10.06
CA HIS A 158 13.43 -10.89 8.87
C HIS A 158 12.83 -9.89 7.88
N ARG A 159 11.57 -10.09 7.50
CA ARG A 159 10.87 -9.19 6.56
C ARG A 159 10.86 -7.74 7.06
N MET A 160 10.59 -7.54 8.34
CA MET A 160 10.63 -6.22 8.95
C MET A 160 12.03 -5.61 8.96
N ASN A 161 13.09 -6.39 9.22
CA ASN A 161 14.46 -5.87 9.17
C ASN A 161 14.87 -5.42 7.76
N MET A 162 14.45 -6.15 6.71
CA MET A 162 14.64 -5.73 5.33
C MET A 162 13.86 -4.45 5.02
N GLY A 163 12.59 -4.37 5.46
CA GLY A 163 11.76 -3.18 5.29
C GLY A 163 12.27 -1.96 6.04
N ILE A 164 12.74 -2.14 7.29
CA ILE A 164 13.36 -1.05 8.07
C ILE A 164 14.61 -0.51 7.35
N ARG A 165 15.47 -1.40 6.83
CA ARG A 165 16.63 -1.00 6.04
C ARG A 165 16.22 -0.14 4.84
N ASP A 166 15.26 -0.61 4.04
CA ASP A 166 14.79 0.10 2.86
C ASP A 166 14.12 1.43 3.23
N GLY A 167 13.30 1.45 4.29
CA GLY A 167 12.65 2.66 4.79
C GLY A 167 13.64 3.74 5.24
N VAL A 168 14.66 3.35 6.01
CA VAL A 168 15.72 4.29 6.45
C VAL A 168 16.52 4.82 5.27
N LEU A 169 16.82 3.98 4.27
CA LEU A 169 17.53 4.42 3.07
C LEU A 169 16.77 5.48 2.27
N VAL A 170 15.45 5.52 2.35
CA VAL A 170 14.63 6.49 1.61
C VAL A 170 14.13 7.66 2.46
N GLY A 171 14.49 7.73 3.76
CA GLY A 171 14.21 8.89 4.60
C GLY A 171 13.32 8.67 5.82
N ILE A 172 12.89 7.43 6.13
CA ILE A 172 12.23 7.19 7.43
C ILE A 172 13.22 7.48 8.56
N PRO A 173 12.85 8.32 9.56
CA PRO A 173 13.73 8.72 10.63
C PRO A 173 14.23 7.53 11.47
N ARG A 174 15.55 7.49 11.71
CA ARG A 174 16.16 6.44 12.54
C ARG A 174 15.65 6.44 13.98
N ASP A 175 15.43 7.61 14.55
CA ASP A 175 14.90 7.75 15.90
C ASP A 175 13.46 7.23 16.04
N TYR A 176 12.64 7.34 14.99
CA TYR A 176 11.34 6.66 14.91
C TYR A 176 11.52 5.15 14.93
N VAL A 177 12.41 4.62 14.09
CA VAL A 177 12.70 3.18 14.04
C VAL A 177 13.14 2.67 15.42
N ASP A 178 14.08 3.37 16.08
CA ASP A 178 14.65 2.95 17.36
C ASP A 178 13.61 3.01 18.50
N ARG A 179 12.72 4.00 18.48
CA ARG A 179 11.69 4.17 19.52
C ARG A 179 10.44 3.35 19.31
N GLN A 180 10.02 3.13 18.05
CA GLN A 180 8.72 2.52 17.76
C GLN A 180 8.82 1.09 17.24
N LEU A 181 9.79 0.77 16.39
CA LEU A 181 9.87 -0.53 15.74
C LEU A 181 10.82 -1.48 16.49
N ARG A 182 11.99 -1.01 16.91
CA ARG A 182 13.02 -1.82 17.57
C ARG A 182 12.61 -2.47 18.90
N PRO A 183 11.71 -1.90 19.72
CA PRO A 183 11.18 -2.61 20.89
C PRO A 183 10.50 -3.95 20.56
N PHE A 184 9.94 -4.09 19.34
CA PHE A 184 9.29 -5.31 18.87
C PHE A 184 10.19 -6.13 17.92
N ILE A 185 10.95 -5.47 17.07
CA ILE A 185 11.74 -6.08 15.98
C ILE A 185 13.23 -6.03 16.31
N PRO A 186 13.83 -7.11 16.82
CA PRO A 186 15.28 -7.15 17.08
C PRO A 186 16.09 -7.09 15.78
N VAL A 187 17.32 -6.60 15.85
CA VAL A 187 18.20 -6.36 14.68
C VAL A 187 18.59 -7.64 13.94
N LYS A 188 18.58 -8.80 14.64
CA LYS A 188 19.01 -10.09 14.06
C LYS A 188 17.91 -11.15 14.24
N GLY A 189 17.39 -11.65 13.11
CA GLY A 189 16.65 -12.90 13.05
C GLY A 189 17.60 -14.12 13.12
N ARG A 190 17.06 -15.31 13.33
CA ARG A 190 17.83 -16.56 13.22
C ARG A 190 18.11 -16.84 11.74
N LYS A 191 19.33 -17.26 11.38
CA LYS A 191 19.71 -17.54 9.98
C LYS A 191 18.79 -18.54 9.28
N GLU A 192 18.30 -19.53 10.01
CA GLU A 192 17.40 -20.58 9.51
C GLU A 192 16.02 -20.03 9.11
N VAL A 193 15.61 -18.91 9.73
CA VAL A 193 14.32 -18.24 9.45
C VAL A 193 14.43 -17.30 8.24
N GLU A 194 15.65 -16.82 7.93
CA GLU A 194 15.87 -15.90 6.81
C GLU A 194 15.49 -16.54 5.46
N GLU A 195 15.87 -17.79 5.24
CA GLU A 195 15.53 -18.50 4.00
C GLU A 195 14.03 -18.81 3.92
N PHE A 196 13.42 -19.21 5.05
CA PHE A 196 11.97 -19.44 5.10
C PHE A 196 11.17 -18.13 4.88
N ALA A 197 11.58 -17.03 5.50
CA ALA A 197 10.95 -15.72 5.32
C ALA A 197 11.06 -15.23 3.88
N ARG A 198 12.20 -15.48 3.21
CA ARG A 198 12.38 -15.20 1.79
C ARG A 198 11.42 -16.01 0.92
N GLN A 199 11.25 -17.30 1.22
CA GLN A 199 10.32 -18.16 0.50
C GLN A 199 8.85 -17.72 0.71
N GLN A 200 8.47 -17.31 1.93
CA GLN A 200 7.13 -16.77 2.21
C GLN A 200 6.88 -15.45 1.46
N ALA A 201 7.86 -14.55 1.44
CA ALA A 201 7.74 -13.32 0.67
C ALA A 201 7.48 -13.59 -0.82
N LEU A 202 8.05 -14.68 -1.36
CA LEU A 202 7.82 -15.13 -2.74
C LEU A 202 6.43 -15.77 -2.94
N ARG A 203 5.87 -16.42 -1.90
CA ARG A 203 4.56 -17.09 -1.98
C ARG A 203 3.38 -16.20 -1.66
N PHE A 204 3.61 -15.01 -1.11
CA PHE A 204 2.60 -14.00 -0.81
C PHE A 204 1.54 -14.37 0.24
N GLU A 205 1.80 -15.34 1.09
CA GLU A 205 0.84 -15.80 2.10
C GLU A 205 1.29 -15.40 3.49
N ASP A 206 0.62 -14.41 4.09
CA ASP A 206 0.59 -14.24 5.53
C ASP A 206 -0.45 -15.26 6.04
N GLU A 207 -0.05 -16.26 6.83
CA GLU A 207 -0.98 -17.25 7.38
C GLU A 207 -2.14 -16.55 8.10
N THR A 208 -3.37 -16.85 7.64
CA THR A 208 -4.63 -16.32 8.19
C THR A 208 -4.97 -16.91 9.55
#